data_88509796f9ccafc399906c29081f4561
#
_entry.id   88509796f9ccafc399906c29081f4561
#
_cell.length_a   1.000
_cell.length_b   1.000
_cell.length_c   1.000
_cell.angle_alpha   90.00
_cell.angle_beta   90.00
_cell.angle_gamma   90.00
#
_symmetry.space_group_name_H-M   'P 1'
#
loop_
_entity.id
_entity.type
_entity.pdbx_description
1 polymer ?
#
loop_
_entity_poly.entity_id
_entity_poly.type
_entity_poly.pdbx_seq_one_letter_code
_entity_poly.pdbx_strand_id
1 'polypeptide(L)'
;MKLYFYILDSDREYNPETKTLGDYVFKIRVEGCDVIEKPKTYKAVTQFPDGICIGYVKKEDIGTISGHSTPYIVLTVPNYQFVKDKFLERYNVEISRLKKAIAMYENRIAAIEDYKEDAKC
;
A
#
# COMPACT_ATOMS: atom_id res chain seq x y z
N MET A 1 1.94 -15.15 -22.55
CA MET A 1 1.29 -15.18 -21.23
C MET A 1 1.12 -13.76 -20.71
N LYS A 2 0.07 -13.51 -20.00
CA LYS A 2 -0.23 -12.16 -19.49
C LYS A 2 -0.35 -12.20 -17.98
N LEU A 3 0.26 -11.21 -17.29
CA LEU A 3 0.03 -10.93 -15.90
C LEU A 3 -0.86 -9.70 -15.76
N TYR A 4 -1.61 -9.65 -14.68
CA TYR A 4 -2.53 -8.55 -14.37
C TYR A 4 -2.05 -7.83 -13.14
N PHE A 5 -1.72 -6.55 -13.30
CA PHE A 5 -1.25 -5.69 -12.22
C PHE A 5 -2.42 -4.87 -11.71
N TYR A 6 -2.73 -5.02 -10.43
CA TYR A 6 -3.71 -4.21 -9.73
C TYR A 6 -2.94 -3.21 -8.87
N ILE A 7 -2.91 -1.97 -9.30
CA ILE A 7 -2.05 -0.92 -8.75
C ILE A 7 -2.90 0.06 -7.97
N LEU A 8 -2.56 0.26 -6.70
CA LEU A 8 -3.22 1.27 -5.88
C LEU A 8 -2.54 2.61 -6.10
N ASP A 9 -3.03 3.34 -7.09
CA ASP A 9 -2.53 4.65 -7.43
C ASP A 9 -2.96 5.69 -6.41
N SER A 10 -2.06 6.63 -6.14
CA SER A 10 -2.35 7.81 -5.33
C SER A 10 -2.08 9.06 -6.14
N ASP A 11 -2.92 10.05 -5.93
CA ASP A 11 -2.77 11.36 -6.54
C ASP A 11 -3.20 12.44 -5.55
N ARG A 12 -2.81 13.67 -5.82
CA ARG A 12 -3.22 14.82 -5.06
C ARG A 12 -3.74 15.89 -6.02
N GLU A 13 -4.94 16.37 -5.77
CA GLU A 13 -5.50 17.44 -6.56
C GLU A 13 -4.77 18.75 -6.26
N TYR A 14 -4.35 19.42 -7.31
CA TYR A 14 -3.77 20.74 -7.22
C TYR A 14 -4.85 21.80 -7.40
N ASN A 15 -4.97 22.71 -6.44
CA ASN A 15 -5.87 23.83 -6.54
C ASN A 15 -5.10 25.06 -7.04
N PRO A 16 -5.30 25.47 -8.31
CA PRO A 16 -4.56 26.60 -8.88
C PRO A 16 -4.94 27.96 -8.27
N GLU A 17 -6.13 28.07 -7.68
CA GLU A 17 -6.57 29.33 -7.04
C GLU A 17 -5.82 29.58 -5.73
N THR A 18 -5.65 28.54 -4.91
CA THR A 18 -4.96 28.65 -3.63
C THR A 18 -3.49 28.27 -3.73
N LYS A 19 -3.05 27.72 -4.87
CA LYS A 19 -1.70 27.18 -5.10
C LYS A 19 -1.31 26.11 -4.06
N THR A 20 -2.27 25.32 -3.62
CA THR A 20 -2.09 24.26 -2.63
C THR A 20 -2.40 22.91 -3.21
N LEU A 21 -1.78 21.87 -2.63
CA LEU A 21 -2.11 20.48 -2.90
C LEU A 21 -3.23 20.05 -1.95
N GLY A 22 -4.26 19.40 -2.49
CA GLY A 22 -5.32 18.78 -1.72
C GLY A 22 -4.88 17.48 -1.06
N ASP A 23 -5.84 16.76 -0.51
CA ASP A 23 -5.62 15.44 0.08
C ASP A 23 -5.31 14.39 -0.99
N TYR A 24 -4.70 13.28 -0.56
CA TYR A 24 -4.47 12.16 -1.44
C TYR A 24 -5.78 11.50 -1.86
N VAL A 25 -5.89 11.20 -3.14
CA VAL A 25 -6.99 10.44 -3.72
C VAL A 25 -6.41 9.10 -4.18
N PHE A 26 -7.12 8.02 -3.90
CA PHE A 26 -6.65 6.67 -4.23
C PHE A 26 -7.64 5.97 -5.15
N LYS A 27 -7.12 5.20 -6.09
CA LYS A 27 -7.92 4.33 -6.95
C LYS A 27 -7.10 3.13 -7.40
N ILE A 28 -7.80 2.04 -7.71
CA ILE A 28 -7.14 0.85 -8.26
C ILE A 28 -7.14 0.96 -9.78
N ARG A 29 -5.94 0.86 -10.34
CA ARG A 29 -5.72 0.79 -11.79
C ARG A 29 -5.34 -0.63 -12.13
N VAL A 30 -5.93 -1.18 -13.19
CA VAL A 30 -5.64 -2.54 -13.65
C VAL A 30 -4.95 -2.48 -15.00
N GLU A 31 -3.80 -3.13 -15.11
CA GLU A 31 -3.08 -3.22 -16.38
C GLU A 31 -2.62 -4.65 -16.63
N GLY A 32 -2.90 -5.14 -17.85
CA GLY A 32 -2.34 -6.39 -18.35
C GLY A 32 -0.95 -6.17 -18.90
N CYS A 33 -0.04 -7.09 -18.63
CA CYS A 33 1.33 -7.03 -19.11
C CYS A 33 1.72 -8.37 -19.72
N ASP A 34 2.16 -8.36 -20.97
CA ASP A 34 2.69 -9.57 -21.61
C ASP A 34 4.05 -9.92 -21.04
N VAL A 35 4.21 -11.17 -20.64
CA VAL A 35 5.41 -11.64 -19.96
C VAL A 35 5.94 -12.94 -20.56
N ILE A 36 7.21 -13.19 -20.33
CA ILE A 36 7.88 -14.45 -20.62
C ILE A 36 8.03 -15.18 -19.30
N GLU A 37 7.51 -16.40 -19.23
CA GLU A 37 7.64 -17.24 -18.05
C GLU A 37 9.03 -17.87 -18.00
N LYS A 38 9.67 -17.74 -16.85
CA LYS A 38 10.92 -18.41 -16.50
C LYS A 38 10.63 -19.39 -15.35
N PRO A 39 11.58 -20.26 -14.96
CA PRO A 39 11.33 -21.25 -13.90
C PRO A 39 10.83 -20.65 -12.57
N LYS A 40 11.37 -19.50 -12.16
CA LYS A 40 11.01 -18.86 -10.88
C LYS A 40 10.47 -17.44 -11.01
N THR A 41 10.46 -16.90 -12.23
CA THR A 41 10.14 -15.48 -12.45
C THR A 41 9.35 -15.29 -13.73
N TYR A 42 8.82 -14.07 -13.88
CA TYR A 42 8.24 -13.57 -15.13
C TYR A 42 8.98 -12.30 -15.54
N LYS A 43 9.36 -12.21 -16.80
CA LYS A 43 9.94 -11.00 -17.37
C LYS A 43 8.96 -10.34 -18.30
N ALA A 44 8.91 -9.01 -18.32
CA ALA A 44 8.09 -8.29 -19.29
C ALA A 44 8.64 -8.49 -20.71
N VAL A 45 7.75 -8.67 -21.67
CA VAL A 45 8.12 -8.74 -23.08
C VAL A 45 8.70 -7.41 -23.54
N THR A 46 8.05 -6.31 -23.16
CA THR A 46 8.49 -4.95 -23.48
C THR A 46 8.85 -4.20 -22.18
N GLN A 47 7.87 -3.92 -21.36
CA GLN A 47 8.05 -3.23 -20.07
C GLN A 47 6.89 -3.55 -19.14
N PHE A 48 7.13 -3.41 -17.84
CA PHE A 48 6.07 -3.48 -16.83
C PHE A 48 5.25 -2.18 -16.84
N PRO A 49 4.04 -2.19 -16.22
CA PRO A 49 3.20 -0.99 -16.18
C PRO A 49 3.91 0.22 -15.58
N ASP A 50 3.48 1.42 -15.97
CA ASP A 50 4.02 2.67 -15.46
C ASP A 50 3.90 2.73 -13.94
N GLY A 51 4.98 3.19 -13.30
CA GLY A 51 5.06 3.26 -11.84
C GLY A 51 5.59 1.99 -11.19
N ILE A 52 5.77 0.91 -11.95
CA ILE A 52 6.32 -0.36 -11.47
C ILE A 52 7.77 -0.48 -11.97
N CYS A 53 8.71 -0.18 -11.09
CA CYS A 53 10.14 -0.17 -11.42
C CYS A 53 10.83 -1.44 -10.94
N ILE A 54 10.58 -2.55 -11.64
CA ILE A 54 11.15 -3.86 -11.33
C ILE A 54 11.72 -4.50 -12.58
N GLY A 55 12.70 -5.38 -12.42
CA GLY A 55 13.30 -6.12 -13.53
C GLY A 55 12.55 -7.42 -13.86
N TYR A 56 11.85 -7.98 -12.88
CA TYR A 56 11.11 -9.23 -13.01
C TYR A 56 10.09 -9.37 -11.87
N VAL A 57 9.11 -10.24 -12.05
CA VAL A 57 8.17 -10.64 -11.01
C VAL A 57 8.51 -12.04 -10.56
N LYS A 58 8.69 -12.24 -9.26
CA LYS A 58 8.90 -13.57 -8.69
C LYS A 58 7.57 -14.33 -8.64
N LYS A 59 7.58 -15.60 -9.02
CA LYS A 59 6.37 -16.45 -8.96
C LYS A 59 5.81 -16.56 -7.54
N GLU A 60 6.69 -16.55 -6.54
CA GLU A 60 6.29 -16.59 -5.12
C GLU A 60 5.54 -15.33 -4.66
N ASP A 61 5.71 -14.21 -5.37
CA ASP A 61 5.07 -12.94 -5.03
C ASP A 61 3.68 -12.78 -5.65
N ILE A 62 3.25 -13.70 -6.51
CA ILE A 62 1.92 -13.66 -7.11
C ILE A 62 0.86 -13.70 -6.00
N GLY A 63 -0.08 -12.77 -6.04
CA GLY A 63 -1.16 -12.67 -5.05
C GLY A 63 -0.79 -11.95 -3.77
N THR A 64 0.45 -11.49 -3.62
CA THR A 64 0.89 -10.72 -2.45
C THR A 64 0.96 -9.23 -2.77
N ILE A 65 0.87 -8.41 -1.73
CA ILE A 65 1.03 -6.96 -1.88
C ILE A 65 2.52 -6.65 -1.97
N SER A 66 2.92 -6.00 -3.06
CA SER A 66 4.30 -5.58 -3.32
C SER A 66 4.37 -4.05 -3.44
N GLY A 67 5.59 -3.52 -3.52
CA GLY A 67 5.84 -2.08 -3.67
C GLY A 67 5.86 -1.34 -2.35
N HIS A 68 6.52 -0.17 -2.34
CA HIS A 68 6.65 0.67 -1.15
C HIS A 68 5.69 1.86 -1.21
N SER A 69 5.94 2.80 -2.11
CA SER A 69 5.13 4.00 -2.25
C SER A 69 3.87 3.77 -3.08
N THR A 70 3.93 2.83 -4.01
CA THR A 70 2.80 2.45 -4.87
C THR A 70 2.54 0.96 -4.70
N PRO A 71 1.64 0.56 -3.79
CA PRO A 71 1.32 -0.84 -3.58
C PRO A 71 0.64 -1.46 -4.80
N TYR A 72 0.98 -2.70 -5.10
CA TYR A 72 0.34 -3.43 -6.20
C TYR A 72 0.27 -4.93 -5.90
N ILE A 73 -0.67 -5.60 -6.56
CA ILE A 73 -0.83 -7.05 -6.53
C ILE A 73 -0.79 -7.57 -7.97
N VAL A 74 -0.01 -8.62 -8.20
CA VAL A 74 0.08 -9.27 -9.51
C VAL A 74 -0.65 -10.60 -9.48
N LEU A 75 -1.53 -10.82 -10.46
CA LEU A 75 -2.27 -12.07 -10.61
C LEU A 75 -2.04 -12.65 -12.00
N THR A 76 -2.13 -13.98 -12.11
CA THR A 76 -2.08 -14.68 -13.39
C THR A 76 -3.44 -14.73 -14.06
N VAL A 77 -4.52 -14.58 -13.30
CA VAL A 77 -5.92 -14.55 -13.76
C VAL A 77 -6.61 -13.36 -13.10
N PRO A 78 -7.38 -12.56 -13.85
CA PRO A 78 -8.08 -11.43 -13.26
C PRO A 78 -9.02 -11.86 -12.13
N ASN A 79 -8.89 -11.22 -10.97
CA ASN A 79 -9.77 -11.47 -9.83
C ASN A 79 -9.79 -10.23 -8.91
N TYR A 80 -10.67 -9.30 -9.23
CA TYR A 80 -10.77 -8.05 -8.48
C TYR A 80 -11.17 -8.26 -7.01
N GLN A 81 -12.07 -9.22 -6.74
CA GLN A 81 -12.52 -9.47 -5.37
C GLN A 81 -11.37 -9.94 -4.47
N PHE A 82 -10.50 -10.80 -5.00
CA PHE A 82 -9.30 -11.23 -4.26
C PHE A 82 -8.40 -10.04 -3.92
N VAL A 83 -8.16 -9.15 -4.89
CA VAL A 83 -7.33 -7.95 -4.71
C VAL A 83 -7.94 -7.03 -3.67
N LYS A 84 -9.24 -6.77 -3.77
CA LYS A 84 -9.97 -5.92 -2.83
C LYS A 84 -9.84 -6.45 -1.41
N ASP A 85 -10.08 -7.74 -1.22
CA ASP A 85 -10.00 -8.37 0.11
C ASP A 85 -8.58 -8.28 0.69
N LYS A 86 -7.56 -8.49 -0.12
CA LYS A 86 -6.16 -8.39 0.30
C LYS A 86 -5.78 -6.98 0.76
N PHE A 87 -6.15 -5.97 0.00
CA PHE A 87 -5.88 -4.58 0.38
C PHE A 87 -6.66 -4.19 1.63
N LEU A 88 -7.93 -4.55 1.73
CA LEU A 88 -8.76 -4.24 2.89
C LEU A 88 -8.20 -4.91 4.16
N GLU A 89 -7.81 -6.17 4.09
CA GLU A 89 -7.19 -6.88 5.21
C GLU A 89 -5.95 -6.15 5.71
N ARG A 90 -5.05 -5.79 4.81
CA ARG A 90 -3.81 -5.11 5.16
C ARG A 90 -4.06 -3.77 5.85
N TYR A 91 -4.91 -2.94 5.27
CA TYR A 91 -5.15 -1.60 5.81
C TYR A 91 -5.98 -1.62 7.09
N ASN A 92 -6.87 -2.60 7.25
CA ASN A 92 -7.61 -2.77 8.50
C ASN A 92 -6.68 -3.22 9.65
N VAL A 93 -5.72 -4.10 9.37
CA VAL A 93 -4.67 -4.48 10.33
C VAL A 93 -3.85 -3.25 10.71
N GLU A 94 -3.46 -2.44 9.74
CA GLU A 94 -2.67 -1.21 9.98
C GLU A 94 -3.45 -0.20 10.82
N ILE A 95 -4.73 -0.01 10.55
CA ILE A 95 -5.60 0.87 11.36
C ILE A 95 -5.64 0.38 12.81
N SER A 96 -5.82 -0.92 13.02
CA SER A 96 -5.84 -1.50 14.37
C SER A 96 -4.52 -1.26 15.11
N ARG A 97 -3.39 -1.42 14.42
CA ARG A 97 -2.07 -1.13 14.97
C ARG A 97 -1.91 0.33 15.38
N LEU A 98 -2.34 1.23 14.52
CA LEU A 98 -2.28 2.68 14.77
C LEU A 98 -3.18 3.09 15.92
N LYS A 99 -4.37 2.52 16.03
CA LYS A 99 -5.28 2.78 17.15
C LYS A 99 -4.67 2.37 18.48
N LYS A 100 -3.99 1.22 18.54
CA LYS A 100 -3.26 0.77 19.73
C LYS A 100 -2.12 1.72 20.09
N ALA A 101 -1.39 2.20 19.09
CA ALA A 101 -0.31 3.16 19.29
C ALA A 101 -0.84 4.48 19.86
N ILE A 102 -1.96 4.98 19.32
CA ILE A 102 -2.62 6.20 19.82
C ILE A 102 -3.04 6.02 21.28
N ALA A 103 -3.70 4.90 21.61
CA ALA A 103 -4.14 4.63 22.99
C ALA A 103 -2.94 4.59 23.95
N MET A 104 -1.81 4.03 23.54
CA MET A 104 -0.58 4.02 24.35
C MET A 104 -0.07 5.43 24.60
N TYR A 105 -0.05 6.30 23.59
CA TYR A 105 0.35 7.69 23.75
C TYR A 105 -0.61 8.47 24.64
N GLU A 106 -1.92 8.25 24.48
CA GLU A 106 -2.92 8.88 25.35
C GLU A 106 -2.74 8.48 26.81
N ASN A 107 -2.42 7.21 27.07
CA ASN A 107 -2.12 6.73 28.42
C ASN A 107 -0.87 7.38 29.00
N ARG A 108 0.15 7.59 28.17
CA ARG A 108 1.36 8.31 28.60
C ARG A 108 1.05 9.76 28.96
N ILE A 109 0.23 10.44 28.17
CA ILE A 109 -0.20 11.81 28.43
C ILE A 109 -0.95 11.87 29.76
N ALA A 110 -1.88 10.95 29.98
CA ALA A 110 -2.65 10.90 31.23
C ALA A 110 -1.74 10.71 32.44
N ALA A 111 -0.73 9.83 32.34
CA ALA A 111 0.23 9.61 33.41
C ALA A 111 1.05 10.86 33.70
N ILE A 112 1.45 11.61 32.65
CA ILE A 112 2.19 12.86 32.79
C ILE A 112 1.33 13.93 33.45
N GLU A 113 0.08 14.08 33.04
CA GLU A 113 -0.86 15.05 33.60
C GLU A 113 -1.20 14.77 35.06
N ASP A 114 -1.27 13.49 35.45
CA ASP A 114 -1.57 13.07 36.81
C ASP A 114 -0.34 13.10 37.73
N TYR A 115 0.85 13.30 37.17
CA TYR A 115 2.07 13.32 37.96
C TYR A 115 2.09 14.51 38.93
N LYS A 116 2.38 14.22 40.19
CA LYS A 116 2.57 15.22 41.21
C LYS A 116 3.93 15.02 41.83
N GLU A 117 4.71 16.09 41.89
CA GLU A 117 5.98 16.05 42.58
C GLU A 117 5.79 15.82 44.09
N ASP A 118 6.52 14.83 44.64
CA ASP A 118 6.47 14.58 46.06
C ASP A 118 7.31 15.65 46.77
N ALA A 119 6.67 16.43 47.64
CA ALA A 119 7.31 17.50 48.40
C ALA A 119 8.38 17.04 49.37
N LYS A 120 8.48 15.73 49.60
CA LYS A 120 9.49 15.14 50.48
C LYS A 120 10.77 14.70 49.78
N CYS A 121 10.80 14.81 48.51
CA CYS A 121 11.99 14.46 47.68
C CYS A 121 13.05 15.53 47.79
#